data_2fe4b9c3cbe78e495c13c77d20697742
#
_entry.id   2fe4b9c3cbe78e495c13c77d20697742
#
_cell.length_a   1.000
_cell.length_b   1.000
_cell.length_c   1.000
_cell.angle_alpha   90.00
_cell.angle_beta   90.00
_cell.angle_gamma   90.00
#
_symmetry.space_group_name_H-M   'P 1'
#
loop_
_entity.id
_entity.type
_entity.pdbx_description
1 polymer ?
#
loop_
_entity_poly.entity_id
_entity_poly.type
_entity_poly.pdbx_seq_one_letter_code
_entity_poly.pdbx_strand_id
1 'polypeptide(L)'
;MQILQQTTIGANTTGASNTAFGKSSLKANTTAAGNTAFGFKALCDNTTGSLNVAVGFSAMRLNTTGANNIGIGKEALECNTTGYENNMFGNEAGDDITTGFQNTAVGSNALG
;
A
#
# COMPACT_ATOMS: atom_id res chain seq x y z
N MET A 1 10.09 14.72 -18.78
CA MET A 1 9.16 13.88 -17.98
C MET A 1 9.84 12.58 -17.60
N GLN A 2 9.88 12.28 -16.34
CA GLN A 2 10.40 11.00 -15.86
C GLN A 2 9.24 10.01 -15.67
N ILE A 3 9.16 9.00 -16.52
CA ILE A 3 8.06 8.03 -16.49
C ILE A 3 8.41 6.80 -15.67
N LEU A 4 9.65 6.36 -15.70
CA LEU A 4 10.08 5.15 -15.02
C LEU A 4 11.21 5.46 -14.08
N GLN A 5 10.93 5.42 -12.78
CA GLN A 5 11.92 5.51 -11.73
C GLN A 5 11.93 4.21 -10.94
N GLN A 6 12.81 3.31 -11.28
CA GLN A 6 13.14 2.13 -10.46
C GLN A 6 11.93 1.46 -9.82
N THR A 7 10.96 1.05 -10.61
CA THR A 7 9.92 0.15 -10.16
C THR A 7 10.60 -1.15 -9.72
N THR A 8 10.37 -1.58 -8.48
CA THR A 8 11.09 -2.73 -7.95
C THR A 8 10.13 -3.72 -7.30
N ILE A 9 9.79 -4.76 -8.02
CA ILE A 9 9.19 -5.95 -7.43
C ILE A 9 10.31 -6.99 -7.29
N GLY A 10 11.42 -6.59 -6.65
CA GLY A 10 12.66 -7.36 -6.67
C GLY A 10 12.64 -8.67 -5.89
N ALA A 11 11.83 -8.75 -4.84
CA ALA A 11 11.72 -9.94 -4.00
C ALA A 11 10.60 -10.90 -4.43
N ASN A 12 9.82 -10.52 -5.44
CA ASN A 12 8.66 -11.32 -5.84
C ASN A 12 9.08 -12.70 -6.35
N THR A 13 8.50 -13.74 -5.78
CA THR A 13 8.78 -15.14 -6.17
C THR A 13 7.61 -15.75 -6.92
N THR A 14 6.43 -15.79 -6.32
CA THR A 14 5.24 -16.42 -6.90
C THR A 14 4.04 -15.49 -7.00
N GLY A 15 4.15 -14.26 -6.47
CA GLY A 15 3.05 -13.31 -6.52
C GLY A 15 2.68 -12.93 -7.95
N ALA A 16 1.41 -13.06 -8.30
CA ALA A 16 0.90 -12.78 -9.64
C ALA A 16 -0.01 -11.56 -9.68
N SER A 17 -0.16 -10.98 -10.86
CA SER A 17 -1.11 -9.89 -11.09
C SER A 17 -0.85 -8.63 -10.25
N ASN A 18 0.40 -8.38 -9.90
CA ASN A 18 0.79 -7.17 -9.18
C ASN A 18 1.16 -6.06 -10.16
N THR A 19 0.75 -4.84 -9.86
CA THR A 19 1.13 -3.65 -10.61
C THR A 19 1.91 -2.71 -9.69
N ALA A 20 3.13 -2.39 -10.06
CA ALA A 20 3.97 -1.49 -9.28
C ALA A 20 4.55 -0.40 -10.17
N PHE A 21 4.41 0.84 -9.78
CA PHE A 21 4.94 1.99 -10.50
C PHE A 21 5.49 3.02 -9.50
N GLY A 22 6.79 3.20 -9.49
CA GLY A 22 7.49 4.11 -8.59
C GLY A 22 8.66 3.44 -7.88
N LYS A 23 9.62 4.26 -7.45
CA LYS A 23 10.80 3.76 -6.75
C LYS A 23 10.40 3.02 -5.47
N SER A 24 10.87 1.80 -5.29
CA SER A 24 10.63 0.94 -4.14
C SER A 24 9.17 0.55 -3.91
N SER A 25 8.30 0.73 -4.91
CA SER A 25 6.93 0.23 -4.81
C SER A 25 6.94 -1.31 -4.84
N LEU A 26 6.18 -1.93 -3.95
CA LEU A 26 6.12 -3.40 -3.78
C LEU A 26 7.49 -4.07 -3.66
N LYS A 27 8.48 -3.37 -3.09
CA LYS A 27 9.86 -3.85 -3.05
C LYS A 27 10.00 -5.20 -2.33
N ALA A 28 9.32 -5.40 -1.22
CA ALA A 28 9.43 -6.60 -0.39
C ALA A 28 8.44 -7.72 -0.75
N ASN A 29 7.58 -7.50 -1.77
CA ASN A 29 6.55 -8.47 -2.12
C ASN A 29 7.17 -9.82 -2.46
N THR A 30 6.65 -10.90 -1.88
CA THR A 30 7.15 -12.26 -2.16
C THR A 30 6.08 -13.11 -2.84
N THR A 31 5.00 -13.40 -2.16
CA THR A 31 3.95 -14.31 -2.65
C THR A 31 2.61 -13.60 -2.84
N ALA A 32 2.48 -12.37 -2.38
CA ALA A 32 1.22 -11.64 -2.46
C ALA A 32 0.82 -11.34 -3.90
N ALA A 33 -0.47 -11.42 -4.17
CA ALA A 33 -1.03 -11.26 -5.51
C ALA A 33 -2.10 -10.17 -5.58
N GLY A 34 -2.29 -9.60 -6.76
CA GLY A 34 -3.36 -8.67 -7.04
C GLY A 34 -3.20 -7.29 -6.39
N ASN A 35 -1.99 -6.90 -6.04
CA ASN A 35 -1.73 -5.59 -5.45
C ASN A 35 -1.50 -4.53 -6.53
N THR A 36 -2.00 -3.33 -6.28
CA THR A 36 -1.72 -2.15 -7.10
C THR A 36 -0.98 -1.12 -6.25
N ALA A 37 0.26 -0.83 -6.59
CA ALA A 37 1.09 0.14 -5.89
C ALA A 37 1.58 1.21 -6.87
N PHE A 38 1.17 2.44 -6.68
CA PHE A 38 1.51 3.54 -7.56
C PHE A 38 2.03 4.71 -6.73
N GLY A 39 3.34 4.92 -6.75
CA GLY A 39 4.00 6.00 -6.02
C GLY A 39 5.28 5.54 -5.31
N PHE A 40 6.11 6.50 -4.92
CA PHE A 40 7.33 6.24 -4.16
C PHE A 40 7.01 5.49 -2.86
N LYS A 41 7.62 4.32 -2.68
CA LYS A 41 7.45 3.43 -1.51
C LYS A 41 6.01 2.97 -1.24
N ALA A 42 5.10 3.07 -2.21
CA ALA A 42 3.75 2.50 -2.04
C ALA A 42 3.86 0.99 -1.83
N LEU A 43 3.25 0.47 -0.76
CA LEU A 43 3.32 -0.95 -0.37
C LEU A 43 4.75 -1.50 -0.29
N CYS A 44 5.70 -0.68 0.11
CA CYS A 44 7.13 -1.04 0.10
C CYS A 44 7.43 -2.31 0.90
N ASP A 45 6.89 -2.44 2.10
CA ASP A 45 7.18 -3.53 3.02
C ASP A 45 6.20 -4.71 2.90
N ASN A 46 5.27 -4.65 1.94
CA ASN A 46 4.28 -5.72 1.75
C ASN A 46 4.96 -7.03 1.37
N THR A 47 4.66 -8.10 2.09
CA THR A 47 5.24 -9.43 1.80
C THR A 47 4.19 -10.39 1.27
N THR A 48 3.14 -10.65 2.03
CA THR A 48 2.11 -11.63 1.71
C THR A 48 0.70 -11.06 1.63
N GLY A 49 0.52 -9.76 1.95
CA GLY A 49 -0.79 -9.10 1.88
C GLY A 49 -1.26 -8.93 0.43
N SER A 50 -2.42 -9.49 0.10
CA SER A 50 -2.94 -9.48 -1.26
C SER A 50 -4.12 -8.52 -1.44
N LEU A 51 -4.39 -8.17 -2.69
CA LEU A 51 -5.57 -7.37 -3.08
C LEU A 51 -5.61 -5.98 -2.43
N ASN A 52 -4.44 -5.37 -2.25
CA ASN A 52 -4.34 -4.01 -1.75
C ASN A 52 -4.18 -3.01 -2.90
N VAL A 53 -4.75 -1.82 -2.73
CA VAL A 53 -4.58 -0.70 -3.65
C VAL A 53 -3.93 0.45 -2.87
N ALA A 54 -2.71 0.81 -3.24
CA ALA A 54 -1.97 1.92 -2.64
C ALA A 54 -1.57 2.91 -3.73
N VAL A 55 -2.10 4.12 -3.67
CA VAL A 55 -1.80 5.17 -4.63
C VAL A 55 -1.38 6.43 -3.88
N GLY A 56 -0.12 6.81 -4.02
CA GLY A 56 0.43 7.99 -3.38
C GLY A 56 1.81 7.75 -2.77
N PHE A 57 2.49 8.84 -2.43
CA PHE A 57 3.77 8.80 -1.73
C PHE A 57 3.62 8.06 -0.38
N SER A 58 4.36 6.99 -0.18
CA SER A 58 4.35 6.17 1.05
C SER A 58 2.97 5.62 1.45
N ALA A 59 2.01 5.55 0.53
CA ALA A 59 0.72 4.94 0.83
C ALA A 59 0.93 3.47 1.22
N MET A 60 0.39 3.08 2.37
CA MET A 60 0.48 1.72 2.92
C MET A 60 1.93 1.20 3.02
N ARG A 61 2.89 2.10 3.26
CA ARG A 61 4.32 1.77 3.22
C ARG A 61 4.70 0.60 4.15
N LEU A 62 4.14 0.54 5.35
CA LEU A 62 4.47 -0.47 6.37
C LEU A 62 3.57 -1.71 6.34
N ASN A 63 2.63 -1.81 5.39
CA ASN A 63 1.79 -3.00 5.29
C ASN A 63 2.66 -4.24 5.07
N THR A 64 2.39 -5.31 5.79
CA THR A 64 3.13 -6.57 5.63
C THR A 64 2.22 -7.71 5.16
N THR A 65 1.21 -8.04 5.94
CA THR A 65 0.28 -9.13 5.67
C THR A 65 -1.17 -8.67 5.50
N GLY A 66 -1.44 -7.37 5.76
CA GLY A 66 -2.78 -6.82 5.61
C GLY A 66 -3.30 -6.96 4.17
N ALA A 67 -4.57 -7.31 4.02
CA ALA A 67 -5.17 -7.62 2.73
C ALA A 67 -6.47 -6.83 2.50
N ASN A 68 -6.84 -6.69 1.23
CA ASN A 68 -8.10 -6.02 0.84
C ASN A 68 -8.20 -4.57 1.35
N ASN A 69 -7.08 -3.87 1.43
CA ASN A 69 -7.05 -2.47 1.86
C ASN A 69 -6.95 -1.53 0.65
N ILE A 70 -7.56 -0.37 0.78
CA ILE A 70 -7.42 0.74 -0.17
C ILE A 70 -6.85 1.93 0.57
N GLY A 71 -5.66 2.39 0.16
CA GLY A 71 -5.03 3.61 0.67
C GLY A 71 -4.70 4.52 -0.50
N ILE A 72 -5.47 5.58 -0.69
CA ILE A 72 -5.28 6.54 -1.77
C ILE A 72 -5.04 7.92 -1.18
N GLY A 73 -3.84 8.42 -1.38
CA GLY A 73 -3.36 9.68 -0.83
C GLY A 73 -1.93 9.54 -0.29
N LYS A 74 -1.24 10.67 -0.14
CA LYS A 74 0.08 10.67 0.51
C LYS A 74 -0.05 10.08 1.91
N GLU A 75 0.76 9.07 2.23
CA GLU A 75 0.80 8.41 3.54
C GLU A 75 -0.55 7.83 4.02
N ALA A 76 -1.53 7.64 3.11
CA ALA A 76 -2.79 6.97 3.46
C ALA A 76 -2.50 5.54 3.94
N LEU A 77 -3.02 5.16 5.12
CA LEU A 77 -2.76 3.86 5.77
C LEU A 77 -1.27 3.56 5.95
N GLU A 78 -0.41 4.57 6.13
CA GLU A 78 1.04 4.35 6.15
C GLU A 78 1.46 3.30 7.19
N CYS A 79 0.93 3.37 8.40
CA CYS A 79 1.32 2.50 9.51
C CYS A 79 0.58 1.16 9.56
N ASN A 80 -0.34 0.90 8.63
CA ASN A 80 -1.03 -0.39 8.62
C ASN A 80 -0.04 -1.53 8.44
N THR A 81 -0.14 -2.55 9.27
CA THR A 81 0.72 -3.73 9.17
C THR A 81 -0.07 -4.99 8.80
N THR A 82 -1.06 -5.34 9.60
CA THR A 82 -1.88 -6.54 9.43
C THR A 82 -3.36 -6.25 9.27
N GLY A 83 -3.76 -4.97 9.37
CA GLY A 83 -5.16 -4.56 9.20
C GLY A 83 -5.71 -4.92 7.82
N TYR A 84 -6.99 -5.18 7.73
CA TYR A 84 -7.63 -5.64 6.48
C TYR A 84 -8.97 -4.96 6.24
N GLU A 85 -9.37 -4.93 4.96
CA GLU A 85 -10.65 -4.33 4.55
C GLU A 85 -10.82 -2.86 4.98
N ASN A 86 -9.72 -2.10 5.06
CA ASN A 86 -9.76 -0.67 5.34
C ASN A 86 -9.80 0.11 4.02
N ASN A 87 -10.63 1.14 3.96
CA ASN A 87 -10.80 1.99 2.79
C ASN A 87 -10.52 3.45 3.16
N MET A 88 -9.36 3.97 2.80
CA MET A 88 -8.91 5.31 3.17
C MET A 88 -8.62 6.16 1.94
N PHE A 89 -9.29 7.30 1.86
CA PHE A 89 -9.17 8.23 0.74
C PHE A 89 -8.84 9.63 1.26
N GLY A 90 -7.61 10.05 1.11
CA GLY A 90 -7.18 11.38 1.53
C GLY A 90 -5.73 11.38 2.01
N ASN A 91 -5.12 12.56 2.02
CA ASN A 91 -3.79 12.77 2.57
C ASN A 91 -3.76 12.35 4.04
N GLU A 92 -2.88 11.44 4.41
CA GLU A 92 -2.73 10.93 5.79
C GLU A 92 -4.03 10.33 6.37
N ALA A 93 -4.97 9.88 5.52
CA ALA A 93 -6.18 9.22 6.00
C ALA A 93 -5.81 7.86 6.59
N GLY A 94 -6.19 7.63 7.85
CA GLY A 94 -5.92 6.38 8.56
C GLY A 94 -4.44 6.10 8.79
N ASP A 95 -3.58 7.10 8.81
CA ASP A 95 -2.13 6.90 8.89
C ASP A 95 -1.66 6.22 10.18
N ASP A 96 -2.40 6.38 11.28
CA ASP A 96 -2.11 5.74 12.57
C ASP A 96 -2.76 4.33 12.74
N ILE A 97 -3.56 3.88 11.79
CA ILE A 97 -4.15 2.54 11.86
C ILE A 97 -3.05 1.50 11.64
N THR A 98 -2.89 0.57 12.57
CA THR A 98 -1.87 -0.49 12.49
C THR A 98 -2.48 -1.86 12.21
N THR A 99 -3.44 -2.29 13.00
CA THR A 99 -4.08 -3.61 12.92
C THR A 99 -5.60 -3.52 12.78
N GLY A 100 -6.14 -2.30 12.73
CA GLY A 100 -7.58 -2.07 12.57
C GLY A 100 -8.14 -2.68 11.29
N PHE A 101 -9.42 -3.01 11.29
CA PHE A 101 -10.06 -3.62 10.13
C PHE A 101 -11.46 -3.03 9.90
N GLN A 102 -11.91 -3.15 8.64
CA GLN A 102 -13.23 -2.71 8.22
C GLN A 102 -13.55 -1.24 8.52
N ASN A 103 -12.53 -0.38 8.42
CA ASN A 103 -12.70 1.05 8.59
C ASN A 103 -12.83 1.74 7.23
N THR A 104 -13.66 2.77 7.16
CA THR A 104 -13.78 3.62 5.99
C THR A 104 -13.67 5.07 6.39
N ALA A 105 -12.77 5.80 5.76
CA ALA A 105 -12.60 7.22 5.98
C ALA A 105 -12.30 7.94 4.68
N VAL A 106 -12.87 9.13 4.54
CA VAL A 106 -12.65 10.01 3.38
C VAL A 106 -12.33 11.41 3.89
N GLY A 107 -11.21 11.93 3.48
CA GLY A 107 -10.78 13.28 3.85
C GLY A 107 -9.35 13.29 4.38
N SER A 108 -8.70 14.46 4.30
CA SER A 108 -7.35 14.64 4.85
C SER A 108 -7.36 14.44 6.37
N ASN A 109 -6.43 13.64 6.85
CA ASN A 109 -6.29 13.24 8.26
C ASN A 109 -7.55 12.57 8.87
N ALA A 110 -8.45 12.06 8.05
CA ALA A 110 -9.60 11.31 8.56
C ALA A 110 -9.12 10.01 9.21
N LEU A 111 -9.54 9.73 10.46
CA LEU A 111 -9.05 8.60 11.27
C LEU A 111 -7.52 8.58 11.46
N GLY A 112 -6.93 9.73 11.42
CA GLY A 112 -5.50 9.90 11.69
C GLY A 112 -5.24 10.39 13.10
#